data_7b1abcd6dae1bc89cf05a7dd5e01936c
#
_entry.id   7b1abcd6dae1bc89cf05a7dd5e01936c
#
_cell.length_a   1.000
_cell.length_b   1.000
_cell.length_c   1.000
_cell.angle_alpha   90.00
_cell.angle_beta   90.00
_cell.angle_gamma   90.00
#
_symmetry.space_group_name_H-M   'P 1'
#
loop_
_entity.id
_entity.type
_entity.pdbx_description
1 polymer ?
#
loop_
_entity_poly.entity_id
_entity_poly.type
_entity_poly.pdbx_seq_one_letter_code
_entity_poly.pdbx_strand_id
1 'polypeptide(L)' 'MKGNINSKGNKIYHMPGQRDYDKTVAEEMFCTEEEAQEAGFKAASR' A
#
# COMPACT_ATOMS: atom_id res chain seq x y z
N MET A 1 -5.52 -4.64 1.92
CA MET A 1 -4.31 -3.81 1.91
C MET A 1 -4.51 -2.61 1.03
N LYS A 2 -4.04 -1.48 1.46
CA LYS A 2 -4.22 -0.22 0.74
C LYS A 2 -2.96 0.13 -0.04
N GLY A 3 -3.07 0.26 -1.34
CA GLY A 3 -1.96 0.68 -2.19
C GLY A 3 -2.03 2.18 -2.42
N ASN A 4 -0.91 2.85 -2.19
CA ASN A 4 -0.81 4.29 -2.30
C ASN A 4 0.35 4.68 -3.21
N ILE A 5 0.14 5.71 -4.01
CA ILE A 5 1.22 6.26 -4.85
C ILE A 5 1.50 7.65 -4.31
N ASN A 6 2.71 7.87 -3.81
CA ASN A 6 3.05 9.15 -3.21
C ASN A 6 3.38 10.20 -4.27
N SER A 7 3.67 11.42 -3.82
CA SER A 7 3.94 12.53 -4.72
C SER A 7 5.17 12.33 -5.60
N LYS A 8 6.05 11.42 -5.22
CA LYS A 8 7.24 11.09 -6.00
C LYS A 8 7.00 9.97 -7.01
N GLY A 9 5.78 9.42 -7.01
CA GLY A 9 5.45 8.32 -7.90
C GLY A 9 5.81 6.94 -7.34
N ASN A 10 6.19 6.86 -6.08
CA ASN A 10 6.50 5.57 -5.46
C ASN A 10 5.22 4.85 -5.05
N LYS A 11 5.14 3.58 -5.43
CA LYS A 11 3.99 2.75 -5.11
C LYS A 11 4.27 1.98 -3.82
N ILE A 12 3.46 2.22 -2.81
CA ILE A 12 3.66 1.64 -1.48
C ILE A 12 2.33 1.05 -1.02
N TYR A 13 2.36 -0.16 -0.46
CA TYR A 13 1.14 -0.74 0.12
C TYR A 13 1.25 -0.77 1.65
N HIS A 14 0.12 -0.53 2.29
CA HIS A 14 0.00 -0.57 3.75
C HIS A 14 -0.86 -1.76 4.14
N MET A 15 -0.44 -2.46 5.17
CA MET A 15 -1.15 -3.62 5.68
C MET A 15 -2.09 -3.24 6.82
N PRO A 16 -3.23 -3.94 6.97
CA PRO A 16 -4.11 -3.71 8.11
C PRO A 16 -3.33 -3.89 9.42
N GLY A 17 -3.57 -2.98 10.34
CA GLY A 17 -2.86 -3.01 11.62
C GLY A 17 -1.61 -2.16 11.64
N GLN A 18 -1.14 -1.70 10.49
CA GLN A 18 -0.02 -0.77 10.46
C GLN A 18 -0.49 0.62 10.90
N ARG A 19 0.47 1.37 11.44
CA ARG A 19 0.20 2.67 12.05
C ARG A 19 -0.59 3.62 11.17
N ASP A 20 -0.22 3.70 9.90
CA ASP A 20 -0.81 4.67 8.99
C ASP A 20 -1.90 4.07 8.10
N TYR A 21 -2.28 2.82 8.35
CA TYR A 21 -3.24 2.15 7.48
C TYR A 21 -4.57 2.91 7.38
N ASP A 22 -5.12 3.28 8.53
CA ASP A 22 -6.42 3.96 8.56
C ASP A 22 -6.38 5.34 7.94
N LYS A 23 -5.22 5.98 7.98
CA LYS A 23 -5.04 7.32 7.43
C LYS A 23 -4.74 7.31 5.94
N THR A 24 -4.39 6.17 5.40
CA THR A 24 -4.02 6.06 4.00
C THR A 24 -5.24 6.10 3.11
N VAL A 25 -5.20 6.99 2.13
CA VAL A 25 -6.23 7.02 1.08
C VAL A 25 -5.74 6.07 0.00
N ALA A 26 -6.43 4.94 -0.13
CA ALA A 26 -6.01 3.91 -1.07
C ALA A 26 -6.31 4.33 -2.50
N GLU A 27 -5.32 4.24 -3.36
CA GLU A 27 -5.53 4.40 -4.80
C GLU A 27 -5.86 3.06 -5.44
N GLU A 28 -5.39 1.98 -4.81
CA GLU A 28 -5.77 0.63 -5.18
C GLU A 28 -5.93 -0.21 -3.92
N MET A 29 -6.80 -1.20 -3.99
CA MET A 29 -7.00 -2.14 -2.90
C MET A 29 -6.55 -3.52 -3.33
N PHE A 30 -5.86 -4.22 -2.42
CA PHE A 30 -5.38 -5.56 -2.67
C PHE A 30 -5.86 -6.51 -1.58
N CYS A 31 -6.11 -7.75 -1.96
CA CYS A 31 -6.52 -8.77 -1.00
C CYS A 31 -5.32 -9.38 -0.28
N THR A 32 -4.18 -9.45 -0.96
CA THR A 32 -2.96 -10.07 -0.40
C THR A 32 -1.74 -9.25 -0.74
N GLU A 33 -0.65 -9.51 0.00
CA GLU A 33 0.63 -8.89 -0.28
C GLU A 33 1.14 -9.27 -1.67
N GLU A 34 0.90 -10.51 -2.06
CA GLU A 34 1.35 -10.97 -3.37
C GLU A 34 0.73 -10.16 -4.49
N GLU A 35 -0.55 -9.86 -4.38
CA GLU A 35 -1.23 -9.05 -5.38
C GLU A 35 -0.62 -7.65 -5.45
N ALA A 36 -0.33 -7.06 -4.30
CA ALA A 36 0.29 -5.74 -4.25
C ALA A 36 1.67 -5.76 -4.89
N GLN A 37 2.46 -6.77 -4.58
CA GLN A 37 3.81 -6.90 -5.14
C GLN A 37 3.78 -7.12 -6.64
N GLU A 38 2.84 -7.92 -7.13
CA GLU A 38 2.69 -8.14 -8.56
C GLU A 38 2.30 -6.87 -9.30
N ALA A 39 1.59 -5.98 -8.63
CA ALA A 39 1.23 -4.69 -9.19
C ALA A 39 2.36 -3.67 -9.11
N GLY A 40 3.50 -4.04 -8.57
CA GLY A 40 4.67 -3.18 -8.48
C GLY A 40 4.75 -2.34 -7.22
N PHE A 41 3.94 -2.66 -6.22
CA PHE A 41 3.96 -1.94 -4.94
C PHE A 41 4.97 -2.56 -3.99
N LYS A 42 5.54 -1.73 -3.12
CA LYS A 42 6.48 -2.16 -2.10
C LYS A 42 5.84 -2.00 -0.72
N ALA A 43 6.26 -2.83 0.21
CA ALA A 43 5.75 -2.78 1.57
C ALA A 43 6.13 -1.46 2.25
N ALA A 44 5.17 -0.85 2.92
CA ALA A 44 5.45 0.33 3.73
C ALA A 44 6.23 -0.08 4.97
N SER A 45 7.10 0.81 5.45
CA SER A 45 7.89 0.54 6.64
C SER A 45 7.11 0.77 7.94
N ARG A 46 5.89 1.27 7.85
CA ARG A 46 5.04 1.51 9.03
C ARG A 46 3.56 1.46 8.69
#